data_40d319ce7782a80858961694d6f7a4db
#
_entry.id   40d319ce7782a80858961694d6f7a4db
#
_cell.length_a   1.000
_cell.length_b   1.000
_cell.length_c   1.000
_cell.angle_alpha   90.00
_cell.angle_beta   90.00
_cell.angle_gamma   90.00
#
_symmetry.space_group_name_H-M   'P 1'
#
loop_
_entity.id
_entity.type
_entity.pdbx_description
1 polymer ?
#
loop_
_entity_poly.entity_id
_entity_poly.type
_entity_poly.pdbx_seq_one_letter_code
_entity_poly.pdbx_strand_id
1 'polypeptide(L)'
;GGWFTFDIGILIGIGLGATAISIPVSIVAKHFPLNTRTMATGIVTAAGSFGYFISPMYTRYTLLEFGWNTTLIIFGIMIIAGLFISFFLSTPMQEQDQKNKNTQTATQAIKEAFSNKSFNYLTLGFFVCGWHIALVATHIPMHIRDNGLEDWTATAILALIGLFNIFGTLSSGYLSTKISKKKLLSAIYLLRGVSLIYFIFMPPSVTNALIFGITFGYLWLATVPPTNGIVGHIFGTKYITLLYGFVFLSHQIGSFLGAYLGGLFHDLYGSLDYAWYISIALSLFAGLIHLPIKEKAIERQQLATSEI
;
A
#
# COMPACT_ATOMS: atom_id res chain seq x y z
N GLY A 1 30.16 4.98 1.19
CA GLY A 1 29.18 5.20 0.48
C GLY A 1 28.60 4.41 -0.70
N GLY A 2 29.29 4.35 -1.89
CA GLY A 2 28.66 3.85 -3.11
C GLY A 2 28.15 2.40 -3.06
N TRP A 3 28.86 1.50 -2.43
CA TRP A 3 28.43 0.12 -2.23
C TRP A 3 27.15 0.01 -1.38
N PHE A 4 27.03 0.78 -0.31
CA PHE A 4 25.82 0.81 0.51
C PHE A 4 24.60 1.27 -0.28
N THR A 5 24.74 2.31 -1.11
CA THR A 5 23.68 2.79 -1.98
C THR A 5 23.30 1.75 -3.04
N PHE A 6 24.28 1.01 -3.58
CA PHE A 6 24.03 -0.07 -4.52
C PHE A 6 23.27 -1.23 -3.86
N ASP A 7 23.72 -1.70 -2.71
CA ASP A 7 23.12 -2.85 -2.02
C ASP A 7 21.70 -2.53 -1.54
N ILE A 8 21.51 -1.44 -0.81
CA ILE A 8 20.23 -1.05 -0.23
C ILE A 8 19.30 -0.44 -1.30
N GLY A 9 19.82 0.43 -2.15
CA GLY A 9 18.99 1.13 -3.14
C GLY A 9 18.57 0.25 -4.31
N ILE A 10 19.51 -0.50 -4.88
CA ILE A 10 19.24 -1.28 -6.10
C ILE A 10 18.86 -2.72 -5.79
N LEU A 11 19.70 -3.48 -5.08
CA LEU A 11 19.44 -4.91 -4.88
C LEU A 11 18.19 -5.15 -4.02
N ILE A 12 18.08 -4.47 -2.87
CA ILE A 12 16.88 -4.58 -2.02
C ILE A 12 15.67 -4.00 -2.74
N GLY A 13 15.82 -2.88 -3.48
CA GLY A 13 14.74 -2.28 -4.27
C GLY A 13 14.17 -3.22 -5.32
N ILE A 14 15.00 -3.97 -6.06
CA ILE A 14 14.57 -5.00 -7.01
C ILE A 14 13.84 -6.13 -6.27
N GLY A 15 14.38 -6.60 -5.14
CA GLY A 15 13.77 -7.64 -4.32
C GLY A 15 12.37 -7.22 -3.82
N LEU A 16 12.22 -6.01 -3.29
CA LEU A 16 10.93 -5.45 -2.86
C LEU A 16 9.95 -5.28 -4.02
N GLY A 17 10.44 -4.89 -5.20
CA GLY A 17 9.62 -4.80 -6.41
C GLY A 17 9.08 -6.16 -6.85
N ALA A 18 9.91 -7.21 -6.79
CA ALA A 18 9.52 -8.57 -7.15
C ALA A 18 8.52 -9.20 -6.15
N THR A 19 8.52 -8.77 -4.89
CA THR A 19 7.60 -9.24 -3.84
C THR A 19 6.46 -8.27 -3.54
N ALA A 20 6.24 -7.27 -4.42
CA ALA A 20 5.24 -6.24 -4.22
C ALA A 20 3.83 -6.82 -4.01
N ILE A 21 3.12 -6.31 -3.00
CA ILE A 21 1.76 -6.75 -2.64
C ILE A 21 0.75 -6.62 -3.79
N SER A 22 1.03 -5.78 -4.78
CA SER A 22 0.22 -5.63 -5.99
C SER A 22 0.07 -6.94 -6.77
N ILE A 23 1.09 -7.81 -6.73
CA ILE A 23 1.08 -9.09 -7.44
C ILE A 23 0.08 -10.07 -6.83
N PRO A 24 0.19 -10.49 -5.55
CA PRO A 24 -0.76 -11.44 -4.97
C PRO A 24 -2.19 -10.88 -4.91
N VAL A 25 -2.36 -9.59 -4.61
CA VAL A 25 -3.67 -8.94 -4.62
C VAL A 25 -4.33 -9.02 -6.00
N SER A 26 -3.58 -8.78 -7.07
CA SER A 26 -4.10 -8.84 -8.44
C SER A 26 -4.37 -10.27 -8.91
N ILE A 27 -3.54 -11.24 -8.50
CA ILE A 27 -3.76 -12.67 -8.81
C ILE A 27 -5.08 -13.13 -8.17
N VAL A 28 -5.25 -12.86 -6.88
CA VAL A 28 -6.48 -13.21 -6.15
C VAL A 28 -7.70 -12.51 -6.77
N ALA A 29 -7.57 -11.23 -7.14
CA ALA A 29 -8.65 -10.50 -7.79
C ALA A 29 -9.15 -11.13 -9.09
N LYS A 30 -8.32 -11.91 -9.82
CA LYS A 30 -8.73 -12.63 -11.02
C LYS A 30 -9.59 -13.86 -10.73
N HIS A 31 -9.38 -14.52 -9.61
CA HIS A 31 -10.03 -15.79 -9.27
C HIS A 31 -11.39 -15.62 -8.57
N PHE A 32 -11.71 -14.41 -8.11
CA PHE A 32 -12.95 -14.14 -7.38
C PHE A 32 -13.93 -13.28 -8.18
N PRO A 33 -15.25 -13.57 -8.10
CA PRO A 33 -16.29 -12.79 -8.77
C PRO A 33 -16.35 -11.36 -8.19
N LEU A 34 -16.95 -10.42 -8.96
CA LEU A 34 -16.98 -8.99 -8.64
C LEU A 34 -17.52 -8.66 -7.24
N ASN A 35 -18.53 -9.43 -6.78
CA ASN A 35 -19.19 -9.21 -5.49
C ASN A 35 -18.32 -9.59 -4.28
N THR A 36 -17.35 -10.50 -4.42
CA THR A 36 -16.47 -10.97 -3.33
C THR A 36 -15.01 -10.59 -3.53
N ARG A 37 -14.64 -10.08 -4.70
CA ARG A 37 -13.26 -9.77 -5.09
C ARG A 37 -12.55 -8.85 -4.10
N THR A 38 -13.19 -7.76 -3.70
CA THR A 38 -12.58 -6.80 -2.76
C THR A 38 -12.42 -7.38 -1.35
N MET A 39 -13.30 -8.28 -0.95
CA MET A 39 -13.13 -9.03 0.30
C MET A 39 -11.94 -9.98 0.22
N ALA A 40 -11.80 -10.73 -0.87
CA ALA A 40 -10.67 -11.64 -1.08
C ALA A 40 -9.32 -10.88 -1.11
N THR A 41 -9.26 -9.75 -1.78
CA THR A 41 -8.05 -8.89 -1.78
C THR A 41 -7.77 -8.29 -0.40
N GLY A 42 -8.81 -8.00 0.38
CA GLY A 42 -8.69 -7.57 1.78
C GLY A 42 -8.06 -8.65 2.67
N ILE A 43 -8.45 -9.92 2.52
CA ILE A 43 -7.88 -11.05 3.27
C ILE A 43 -6.39 -11.22 2.94
N VAL A 44 -6.00 -11.14 1.67
CA VAL A 44 -4.58 -11.22 1.26
C VAL A 44 -3.77 -10.08 1.86
N THR A 45 -4.31 -8.88 1.85
CA THR A 45 -3.65 -7.71 2.43
C THR A 45 -3.52 -7.85 3.95
N ALA A 46 -4.55 -8.36 4.62
CA ALA A 46 -4.52 -8.63 6.07
C ALA A 46 -3.47 -9.68 6.46
N ALA A 47 -3.28 -10.72 5.65
CA ALA A 47 -2.22 -11.72 5.87
C ALA A 47 -0.81 -11.07 5.82
N GLY A 48 -0.57 -10.14 4.88
CA GLY A 48 0.66 -9.34 4.86
C GLY A 48 0.81 -8.46 6.10
N SER A 49 -0.30 -7.94 6.63
CA SER A 49 -0.32 -7.10 7.84
C SER A 49 0.11 -7.85 9.11
N PHE A 50 -0.12 -9.15 9.17
CA PHE A 50 0.36 -9.99 10.26
C PHE A 50 1.90 -9.99 10.33
N GLY A 51 2.58 -10.00 9.17
CA GLY A 51 4.03 -9.80 9.08
C GLY A 51 4.45 -8.45 9.65
N TYR A 52 3.74 -7.37 9.32
CA TYR A 52 3.97 -6.04 9.86
C TYR A 52 3.80 -5.97 11.38
N PHE A 53 2.87 -6.71 11.95
CA PHE A 53 2.67 -6.78 13.41
C PHE A 53 3.85 -7.46 14.13
N ILE A 54 4.33 -8.58 13.62
CA ILE A 54 5.40 -9.35 14.28
C ILE A 54 6.78 -8.76 14.00
N SER A 55 7.00 -8.21 12.81
CA SER A 55 8.32 -7.77 12.34
C SER A 55 9.04 -6.78 13.27
N PRO A 56 8.43 -5.71 13.80
CA PRO A 56 9.13 -4.76 14.67
C PRO A 56 9.64 -5.40 15.96
N MET A 57 8.82 -6.25 16.59
CA MET A 57 9.19 -6.95 17.84
C MET A 57 10.32 -7.93 17.61
N TYR A 58 10.20 -8.74 16.55
CA TYR A 58 11.22 -9.72 16.17
C TYR A 58 12.53 -9.03 15.77
N THR A 59 12.47 -7.97 14.96
CA THR A 59 13.63 -7.18 14.55
C THR A 59 14.34 -6.58 15.77
N ARG A 60 13.59 -5.97 16.70
CA ARG A 60 14.17 -5.42 17.93
C ARG A 60 14.88 -6.51 18.76
N TYR A 61 14.24 -7.65 18.97
CA TYR A 61 14.82 -8.77 19.69
C TYR A 61 16.13 -9.24 19.05
N THR A 62 16.12 -9.53 17.75
CA THR A 62 17.32 -10.03 17.05
C THR A 62 18.45 -9.00 16.99
N LEU A 63 18.11 -7.72 16.86
CA LEU A 63 19.13 -6.64 16.91
C LEU A 63 19.81 -6.52 18.26
N LEU A 64 19.06 -6.65 19.35
CA LEU A 64 19.62 -6.52 20.71
C LEU A 64 20.44 -7.74 21.10
N GLU A 65 19.98 -8.96 20.74
CA GLU A 65 20.64 -10.20 21.14
C GLU A 65 21.81 -10.60 20.22
N PHE A 66 21.68 -10.38 18.91
CA PHE A 66 22.62 -10.92 17.91
C PHE A 66 23.32 -9.85 17.07
N GLY A 67 22.95 -8.59 17.23
CA GLY A 67 23.47 -7.48 16.43
C GLY A 67 22.92 -7.44 14.99
N TRP A 68 23.25 -6.36 14.29
CA TRP A 68 22.67 -6.06 12.98
C TRP A 68 23.05 -7.06 11.87
N ASN A 69 24.29 -7.56 11.88
CA ASN A 69 24.79 -8.51 10.86
C ASN A 69 24.01 -9.82 10.88
N THR A 70 23.90 -10.43 12.07
CA THR A 70 23.17 -11.68 12.26
C THR A 70 21.68 -11.52 11.98
N THR A 71 21.10 -10.37 12.35
CA THR A 71 19.70 -10.04 12.05
C THR A 71 19.43 -10.04 10.53
N LEU A 72 20.31 -9.43 9.74
CA LEU A 72 20.18 -9.43 8.28
C LEU A 72 20.31 -10.85 7.68
N ILE A 73 21.22 -11.67 8.21
CA ILE A 73 21.37 -13.07 7.77
C ILE A 73 20.09 -13.88 8.07
N ILE A 74 19.51 -13.70 9.25
CA ILE A 74 18.26 -14.37 9.63
C ILE A 74 17.13 -13.97 8.67
N PHE A 75 16.98 -12.68 8.33
CA PHE A 75 15.98 -12.23 7.36
C PHE A 75 16.24 -12.80 5.96
N GLY A 76 17.50 -12.86 5.55
CA GLY A 76 17.88 -13.49 4.27
C GLY A 76 17.43 -14.97 4.21
N ILE A 77 17.68 -15.73 5.28
CA ILE A 77 17.26 -17.14 5.38
C ILE A 77 15.72 -17.26 5.33
N MET A 78 14.99 -16.39 6.04
CA MET A 78 13.52 -16.38 6.01
C MET A 78 12.97 -16.11 4.59
N ILE A 79 13.58 -15.19 3.84
CA ILE A 79 13.18 -14.91 2.45
C ILE A 79 13.41 -16.12 1.56
N ILE A 80 14.57 -16.79 1.69
CA ILE A 80 14.89 -18.01 0.94
C ILE A 80 13.89 -19.12 1.27
N ALA A 81 13.55 -19.32 2.54
CA ALA A 81 12.54 -20.30 2.96
C ALA A 81 11.16 -19.98 2.34
N GLY A 82 10.76 -18.68 2.31
CA GLY A 82 9.55 -18.24 1.65
C GLY A 82 9.54 -18.55 0.15
N LEU A 83 10.68 -18.43 -0.52
CA LEU A 83 10.86 -18.76 -1.93
C LEU A 83 10.60 -20.26 -2.19
N PHE A 84 11.15 -21.14 -1.37
CA PHE A 84 10.87 -22.58 -1.45
C PHE A 84 9.39 -22.89 -1.27
N ILE A 85 8.73 -22.29 -0.28
CA ILE A 85 7.29 -22.46 -0.05
C ILE A 85 6.49 -22.00 -1.27
N SER A 86 6.84 -20.86 -1.87
CA SER A 86 6.14 -20.31 -3.04
C SER A 86 6.25 -21.23 -4.26
N PHE A 87 7.37 -21.92 -4.43
CA PHE A 87 7.58 -22.88 -5.52
C PHE A 87 6.59 -24.07 -5.43
N PHE A 88 6.34 -24.58 -4.21
CA PHE A 88 5.37 -25.68 -4.00
C PHE A 88 3.91 -25.22 -4.11
N LEU A 89 3.63 -23.91 -3.91
CA LEU A 89 2.29 -23.36 -4.00
C LEU A 89 1.94 -22.83 -5.40
N SER A 90 2.89 -22.85 -6.35
CA SER A 90 2.66 -22.41 -7.71
C SER A 90 1.72 -23.39 -8.43
N THR A 91 0.44 -23.04 -8.49
CA THR A 91 -0.51 -23.72 -9.39
C THR A 91 -0.41 -23.11 -10.79
N PRO A 92 -0.47 -23.93 -11.86
CA PRO A 92 -0.56 -23.40 -13.21
C PRO A 92 -1.76 -22.45 -13.27
N MET A 93 -1.55 -21.22 -13.74
CA MET A 93 -2.67 -20.31 -14.01
C MET A 93 -3.58 -21.00 -15.00
N GLN A 94 -4.76 -21.42 -14.55
CA GLN A 94 -5.78 -21.90 -15.46
C GLN A 94 -6.08 -20.78 -16.46
N GLU A 95 -5.96 -21.07 -17.72
CA GLU A 95 -6.31 -20.21 -18.85
C GLU A 95 -7.83 -19.98 -18.92
N GLN A 96 -8.40 -19.41 -17.87
CA GLN A 96 -9.81 -19.03 -17.85
C GLN A 96 -10.09 -17.81 -18.74
N ASP A 97 -9.04 -17.20 -19.28
CA ASP A 97 -9.12 -16.04 -20.18
C ASP A 97 -9.40 -16.39 -21.65
N GLN A 98 -9.35 -17.67 -22.07
CA GLN A 98 -9.57 -18.04 -23.48
C GLN A 98 -11.03 -17.94 -23.95
N LYS A 99 -12.02 -17.82 -23.04
CA LYS A 99 -13.44 -17.68 -23.44
C LYS A 99 -13.89 -16.25 -23.70
N ASN A 100 -13.11 -15.25 -23.31
CA ASN A 100 -13.41 -13.86 -23.63
C ASN A 100 -12.72 -13.47 -24.97
N LYS A 101 -13.49 -13.40 -26.05
CA LYS A 101 -13.09 -12.89 -27.38
C LYS A 101 -12.65 -11.41 -27.37
N ASN A 102 -12.07 -10.94 -26.26
CA ASN A 102 -11.61 -9.57 -26.14
C ASN A 102 -10.22 -9.47 -26.80
N THR A 103 -10.18 -8.94 -28.01
CA THR A 103 -8.97 -8.78 -28.84
C THR A 103 -8.03 -7.68 -28.37
N GLN A 104 -8.36 -6.96 -27.27
CA GLN A 104 -7.56 -5.87 -26.74
C GLN A 104 -6.13 -6.31 -26.41
N THR A 105 -5.14 -5.53 -26.86
CA THR A 105 -3.72 -5.71 -26.52
C THR A 105 -3.37 -4.98 -25.20
N ALA A 106 -2.23 -5.33 -24.60
CA ALA A 106 -1.73 -4.66 -23.39
C ALA A 106 -1.53 -3.14 -23.60
N THR A 107 -0.96 -2.77 -24.74
CA THR A 107 -0.75 -1.35 -25.11
C THR A 107 -2.06 -0.58 -25.23
N GLN A 108 -3.08 -1.21 -25.82
CA GLN A 108 -4.44 -0.60 -25.90
C GLN A 108 -5.05 -0.44 -24.51
N ALA A 109 -4.89 -1.43 -23.62
CA ALA A 109 -5.38 -1.34 -22.25
C ALA A 109 -4.71 -0.21 -21.47
N ILE A 110 -3.40 -0.02 -21.61
CA ILE A 110 -2.66 1.08 -21.00
C ILE A 110 -3.15 2.42 -21.53
N LYS A 111 -3.26 2.57 -22.86
CA LYS A 111 -3.74 3.81 -23.48
C LYS A 111 -5.17 4.15 -23.03
N GLU A 112 -6.06 3.17 -22.99
CA GLU A 112 -7.44 3.31 -22.51
C GLU A 112 -7.46 3.76 -21.03
N ALA A 113 -6.63 3.16 -20.19
CA ALA A 113 -6.57 3.49 -18.76
C ALA A 113 -6.10 4.94 -18.54
N PHE A 114 -4.99 5.36 -19.14
CA PHE A 114 -4.47 6.73 -18.99
C PHE A 114 -5.34 7.79 -19.65
N SER A 115 -6.17 7.44 -20.63
CA SER A 115 -7.18 8.31 -21.20
C SER A 115 -8.43 8.46 -20.29
N ASN A 116 -8.59 7.60 -19.29
CA ASN A 116 -9.70 7.62 -18.37
C ASN A 116 -9.40 8.48 -17.14
N LYS A 117 -10.15 9.57 -16.96
CA LYS A 117 -9.97 10.50 -15.82
C LYS A 117 -10.08 9.80 -14.47
N SER A 118 -10.96 8.80 -14.34
CA SER A 118 -11.13 8.05 -13.08
C SER A 118 -9.87 7.25 -12.71
N PHE A 119 -9.17 6.69 -13.70
CA PHE A 119 -7.90 6.00 -13.49
C PHE A 119 -6.81 6.98 -13.04
N ASN A 120 -6.73 8.15 -13.67
CA ASN A 120 -5.74 9.17 -13.33
C ASN A 120 -5.97 9.71 -11.91
N TYR A 121 -7.23 10.00 -11.53
CA TYR A 121 -7.56 10.41 -10.16
C TYR A 121 -7.20 9.35 -9.13
N LEU A 122 -7.51 8.09 -9.42
CA LEU A 122 -7.16 6.96 -8.54
C LEU A 122 -5.65 6.83 -8.38
N THR A 123 -4.90 6.92 -9.47
CA THR A 123 -3.43 6.83 -9.50
C THR A 123 -2.78 7.96 -8.70
N LEU A 124 -3.24 9.20 -8.89
CA LEU A 124 -2.76 10.37 -8.13
C LEU A 124 -3.11 10.27 -6.64
N GLY A 125 -4.32 9.81 -6.31
CA GLY A 125 -4.70 9.61 -4.92
C GLY A 125 -3.90 8.50 -4.25
N PHE A 126 -3.56 7.43 -4.96
CA PHE A 126 -2.78 6.32 -4.41
C PHE A 126 -1.29 6.66 -4.19
N PHE A 127 -0.76 7.67 -4.88
CA PHE A 127 0.54 8.29 -4.56
C PHE A 127 0.62 8.70 -3.08
N VAL A 128 -0.43 9.32 -2.57
CA VAL A 128 -0.49 9.79 -1.18
C VAL A 128 -0.44 8.63 -0.18
N CYS A 129 -0.98 7.47 -0.54
CA CYS A 129 -0.83 6.26 0.28
C CYS A 129 0.65 5.91 0.47
N GLY A 130 1.42 5.88 -0.62
CA GLY A 130 2.85 5.60 -0.59
C GLY A 130 3.62 6.61 0.27
N TRP A 131 3.36 7.89 0.07
CA TRP A 131 3.95 8.96 0.88
C TRP A 131 3.75 8.71 2.38
N HIS A 132 2.52 8.50 2.81
CA HIS A 132 2.20 8.29 4.23
C HIS A 132 2.88 7.05 4.80
N ILE A 133 2.81 5.94 4.07
CA ILE A 133 3.38 4.67 4.53
C ILE A 133 4.88 4.79 4.72
N ALA A 134 5.58 5.30 3.72
CA ALA A 134 7.03 5.40 3.79
C ALA A 134 7.50 6.43 4.83
N LEU A 135 6.87 7.61 4.88
CA LEU A 135 7.20 8.62 5.88
C LEU A 135 7.04 8.06 7.31
N VAL A 136 5.89 7.49 7.62
CA VAL A 136 5.59 6.95 8.95
C VAL A 136 6.53 5.79 9.28
N ALA A 137 6.67 4.80 8.40
CA ALA A 137 7.50 3.63 8.66
C ALA A 137 8.98 3.99 8.88
N THR A 138 9.49 5.00 8.15
CA THR A 138 10.90 5.39 8.20
C THR A 138 11.19 6.34 9.35
N HIS A 139 10.32 7.31 9.61
CA HIS A 139 10.64 8.44 10.48
C HIS A 139 9.97 8.43 11.86
N ILE A 140 9.05 7.49 12.15
CA ILE A 140 8.47 7.36 13.51
C ILE A 140 9.57 7.18 14.58
N PRO A 141 10.61 6.33 14.40
CA PRO A 141 11.63 6.21 15.44
C PRO A 141 12.37 7.51 15.72
N MET A 142 12.64 8.30 14.69
CA MET A 142 13.26 9.62 14.82
C MET A 142 12.33 10.59 15.52
N HIS A 143 11.08 10.72 15.07
CA HIS A 143 10.08 11.60 15.67
C HIS A 143 9.85 11.32 17.16
N ILE A 144 9.83 10.06 17.57
CA ILE A 144 9.65 9.65 18.96
C ILE A 144 10.84 10.12 19.81
N ARG A 145 12.09 9.95 19.32
CA ARG A 145 13.31 10.41 20.01
C ARG A 145 13.39 11.93 20.11
N ASP A 146 13.07 12.64 19.02
CA ASP A 146 13.10 14.11 18.98
C ASP A 146 12.12 14.72 19.98
N ASN A 147 11.05 14.01 20.29
CA ASN A 147 10.05 14.40 21.30
C ASN A 147 10.35 13.84 22.72
N GLY A 148 11.54 13.28 22.95
CA GLY A 148 11.97 12.80 24.27
C GLY A 148 11.28 11.54 24.76
N LEU A 149 10.62 10.78 23.88
CA LEU A 149 9.99 9.52 24.23
C LEU A 149 10.97 8.35 24.06
N GLU A 150 10.74 7.27 24.80
CA GLU A 150 11.57 6.09 24.76
C GLU A 150 11.43 5.30 23.43
N ASP A 151 12.53 4.70 22.95
CA ASP A 151 12.58 3.95 21.67
C ASP A 151 11.56 2.81 21.53
N TRP A 152 11.18 2.17 22.64
CA TRP A 152 10.17 1.12 22.61
C TRP A 152 8.80 1.64 22.14
N THR A 153 8.51 2.94 22.35
CA THR A 153 7.27 3.58 21.88
C THR A 153 7.16 3.51 20.36
N ALA A 154 8.26 3.76 19.65
CA ALA A 154 8.27 3.60 18.18
C ALA A 154 8.01 2.17 17.74
N THR A 155 8.63 1.19 18.42
CA THR A 155 8.38 -0.24 18.17
C THR A 155 6.92 -0.60 18.39
N ALA A 156 6.32 -0.10 19.48
CA ALA A 156 4.92 -0.33 19.82
C ALA A 156 3.97 0.30 18.79
N ILE A 157 4.24 1.54 18.32
CA ILE A 157 3.45 2.18 17.25
C ILE A 157 3.46 1.31 15.99
N LEU A 158 4.63 0.89 15.52
CA LEU A 158 4.75 0.09 14.30
C LEU A 158 4.07 -1.29 14.44
N ALA A 159 4.16 -1.91 15.61
CA ALA A 159 3.45 -3.14 15.90
C ALA A 159 1.92 -2.94 15.91
N LEU A 160 1.43 -1.87 16.56
CA LEU A 160 0.01 -1.52 16.56
C LEU A 160 -0.51 -1.19 15.16
N ILE A 161 0.28 -0.49 14.34
CA ILE A 161 -0.03 -0.26 12.93
C ILE A 161 -0.25 -1.61 12.23
N GLY A 162 0.67 -2.56 12.39
CA GLY A 162 0.52 -3.90 11.80
C GLY A 162 -0.73 -4.64 12.29
N LEU A 163 -0.98 -4.63 13.60
CA LEU A 163 -2.13 -5.30 14.21
C LEU A 163 -3.45 -4.71 13.72
N PHE A 164 -3.62 -3.39 13.85
CA PHE A 164 -4.87 -2.73 13.49
C PHE A 164 -5.09 -2.67 11.97
N ASN A 165 -4.03 -2.76 11.17
CA ASN A 165 -4.13 -2.90 9.72
C ASN A 165 -4.85 -4.19 9.30
N ILE A 166 -4.75 -5.28 10.07
CA ILE A 166 -5.51 -6.52 9.82
C ILE A 166 -7.00 -6.20 9.81
N PHE A 167 -7.49 -5.54 10.86
CA PHE A 167 -8.91 -5.17 10.98
C PHE A 167 -9.32 -4.14 9.94
N GLY A 168 -8.44 -3.16 9.66
CA GLY A 168 -8.69 -2.11 8.67
C GLY A 168 -8.86 -2.67 7.26
N THR A 169 -7.97 -3.55 6.82
CA THR A 169 -8.03 -4.15 5.47
C THR A 169 -9.20 -5.11 5.30
N LEU A 170 -9.52 -5.92 6.33
CA LEU A 170 -10.69 -6.79 6.30
C LEU A 170 -12.00 -5.99 6.24
N SER A 171 -12.14 -4.99 7.11
CA SER A 171 -13.34 -4.14 7.11
C SER A 171 -13.47 -3.33 5.82
N SER A 172 -12.39 -2.79 5.29
CA SER A 172 -12.38 -2.08 4.01
C SER A 172 -12.74 -3.00 2.85
N GLY A 173 -12.18 -4.22 2.82
CA GLY A 173 -12.53 -5.23 1.83
C GLY A 173 -14.04 -5.56 1.85
N TYR A 174 -14.61 -5.76 3.04
CA TYR A 174 -16.04 -5.99 3.22
C TYR A 174 -16.88 -4.76 2.84
N LEU A 175 -16.56 -3.59 3.37
CA LEU A 175 -17.28 -2.35 3.07
C LEU A 175 -17.28 -2.01 1.57
N SER A 176 -16.19 -2.31 0.87
CA SER A 176 -16.08 -2.13 -0.59
C SER A 176 -17.10 -2.96 -1.39
N THR A 177 -17.72 -3.97 -0.78
CA THR A 177 -18.81 -4.75 -1.41
C THR A 177 -20.19 -4.11 -1.17
N LYS A 178 -20.31 -3.25 -0.17
CA LYS A 178 -21.59 -2.67 0.29
C LYS A 178 -21.76 -1.19 -0.08
N ILE A 179 -20.69 -0.43 -0.13
CA ILE A 179 -20.72 1.00 -0.41
C ILE A 179 -19.80 1.35 -1.58
N SER A 180 -19.96 2.57 -2.10
CA SER A 180 -19.10 3.12 -3.16
C SER A 180 -17.64 3.14 -2.71
N LYS A 181 -16.76 2.52 -3.51
CA LYS A 181 -15.33 2.39 -3.23
C LYS A 181 -14.62 3.74 -3.19
N LYS A 182 -15.02 4.69 -4.07
CA LYS A 182 -14.48 6.06 -4.08
C LYS A 182 -14.82 6.83 -2.81
N LYS A 183 -16.04 6.67 -2.28
CA LYS A 183 -16.44 7.31 -1.00
C LYS A 183 -15.69 6.71 0.16
N LEU A 184 -15.48 5.39 0.14
CA LEU A 184 -14.67 4.70 1.14
C LEU A 184 -13.21 5.17 1.10
N LEU A 185 -12.59 5.28 -0.09
CA LEU A 185 -11.24 5.83 -0.25
C LEU A 185 -11.15 7.27 0.27
N SER A 186 -12.09 8.13 -0.12
CA SER A 186 -12.15 9.51 0.37
C SER A 186 -12.19 9.56 1.90
N ALA A 187 -13.07 8.78 2.52
CA ALA A 187 -13.20 8.70 3.99
C ALA A 187 -11.89 8.23 4.65
N ILE A 188 -11.26 7.17 4.12
CA ILE A 188 -9.99 6.65 4.65
C ILE A 188 -8.91 7.72 4.63
N TYR A 189 -8.73 8.47 3.52
CA TYR A 189 -7.71 9.50 3.44
C TYR A 189 -8.01 10.69 4.35
N LEU A 190 -9.26 11.14 4.45
CA LEU A 190 -9.64 12.21 5.36
C LEU A 190 -9.41 11.80 6.83
N LEU A 191 -9.78 10.57 7.20
CA LEU A 191 -9.53 10.05 8.54
C LEU A 191 -8.04 9.89 8.85
N ARG A 192 -7.19 9.55 7.86
CA ARG A 192 -5.73 9.61 8.03
C ARG A 192 -5.27 11.03 8.34
N GLY A 193 -5.81 12.04 7.64
CA GLY A 193 -5.53 13.45 7.93
C GLY A 193 -5.88 13.81 9.37
N VAL A 194 -7.05 13.38 9.85
CA VAL A 194 -7.47 13.60 11.26
C VAL A 194 -6.52 12.91 12.23
N SER A 195 -6.11 11.67 11.94
CA SER A 195 -5.15 10.93 12.78
C SER A 195 -3.77 11.61 12.83
N LEU A 196 -3.30 12.15 11.68
CA LEU A 196 -2.06 12.92 11.61
C LEU A 196 -2.16 14.25 12.38
N ILE A 197 -3.26 14.99 12.23
CA ILE A 197 -3.51 16.23 12.99
C ILE A 197 -3.48 15.94 14.49
N TYR A 198 -4.18 14.88 14.92
CA TYR A 198 -4.14 14.45 16.32
C TYR A 198 -2.72 14.19 16.79
N PHE A 199 -1.94 13.39 16.04
CA PHE A 199 -0.59 12.98 16.42
C PHE A 199 0.38 14.16 16.57
N ILE A 200 0.28 15.14 15.67
CA ILE A 200 1.23 16.27 15.61
C ILE A 200 0.87 17.39 16.58
N PHE A 201 -0.42 17.65 16.79
CA PHE A 201 -0.86 18.79 17.60
C PHE A 201 -1.17 18.44 19.05
N MET A 202 -1.29 17.15 19.41
CA MET A 202 -1.41 16.75 20.81
C MET A 202 -0.04 16.72 21.50
N PRO A 203 0.01 17.01 22.80
CA PRO A 203 1.27 16.96 23.57
C PRO A 203 1.96 15.59 23.40
N PRO A 204 3.29 15.55 23.19
CA PRO A 204 4.03 14.30 23.06
C PRO A 204 3.85 13.44 24.32
N SER A 205 3.30 12.26 24.14
CA SER A 205 3.13 11.27 25.23
C SER A 205 3.01 9.86 24.65
N VAL A 206 3.39 8.87 25.42
CA VAL A 206 3.25 7.46 25.04
C VAL A 206 1.79 7.15 24.67
N THR A 207 0.83 7.61 25.46
CA THR A 207 -0.60 7.38 25.20
C THR A 207 -1.04 7.94 23.85
N ASN A 208 -0.69 9.19 23.53
CA ASN A 208 -1.06 9.82 22.26
C ASN A 208 -0.37 9.11 21.07
N ALA A 209 0.87 8.69 21.25
CA ALA A 209 1.61 7.92 20.26
C ALA A 209 0.97 6.55 19.97
N LEU A 210 0.52 5.83 21.00
CA LEU A 210 -0.17 4.55 20.84
C LEU A 210 -1.56 4.71 20.20
N ILE A 211 -2.32 5.77 20.57
CA ILE A 211 -3.59 6.10 19.91
C ILE A 211 -3.38 6.36 18.41
N PHE A 212 -2.32 7.07 18.04
CA PHE A 212 -1.95 7.24 16.64
C PHE A 212 -1.66 5.89 15.97
N GLY A 213 -0.87 5.01 16.61
CA GLY A 213 -0.57 3.67 16.10
C GLY A 213 -1.83 2.85 15.82
N ILE A 214 -2.83 2.94 16.69
CA ILE A 214 -4.13 2.27 16.54
C ILE A 214 -4.94 2.88 15.38
N THR A 215 -5.15 4.19 15.41
CA THR A 215 -6.05 4.88 14.47
C THR A 215 -5.47 4.91 13.06
N PHE A 216 -4.21 5.26 12.92
CA PHE A 216 -3.52 5.28 11.64
C PHE A 216 -3.30 3.86 11.10
N GLY A 217 -3.03 2.90 12.01
CA GLY A 217 -2.88 1.49 11.69
C GLY A 217 -4.15 0.89 11.08
N TYR A 218 -5.31 1.18 11.64
CA TYR A 218 -6.59 0.75 11.06
C TYR A 218 -6.80 1.27 9.63
N LEU A 219 -6.24 2.43 9.30
CA LEU A 219 -6.34 3.05 7.98
C LEU A 219 -5.17 2.69 7.06
N TRP A 220 -4.12 2.00 7.54
CA TRP A 220 -2.81 1.83 6.90
C TRP A 220 -2.86 1.31 5.46
N LEU A 221 -3.33 0.09 5.23
CA LEU A 221 -3.53 -0.48 3.90
C LEU A 221 -5.01 -0.67 3.54
N ALA A 222 -5.92 -0.07 4.31
CA ALA A 222 -7.34 -0.12 4.05
C ALA A 222 -7.73 0.45 2.66
N THR A 223 -6.83 1.20 2.02
CA THR A 223 -7.01 1.72 0.65
C THR A 223 -6.79 0.66 -0.44
N VAL A 224 -6.07 -0.43 -0.16
CA VAL A 224 -5.67 -1.43 -1.18
C VAL A 224 -6.88 -2.18 -1.79
N PRO A 225 -7.81 -2.76 -1.00
CA PRO A 225 -8.95 -3.47 -1.57
C PRO A 225 -9.85 -2.60 -2.44
N PRO A 226 -10.30 -1.41 -2.01
CA PRO A 226 -11.15 -0.56 -2.85
C PRO A 226 -10.43 -0.03 -4.09
N THR A 227 -9.12 0.27 -4.03
CA THR A 227 -8.34 0.72 -5.18
C THR A 227 -8.26 -0.36 -6.26
N ASN A 228 -7.87 -1.58 -5.89
CA ASN A 228 -7.86 -2.71 -6.81
C ASN A 228 -9.27 -3.01 -7.34
N GLY A 229 -10.28 -2.90 -6.47
CA GLY A 229 -11.68 -3.08 -6.81
C GLY A 229 -12.19 -2.08 -7.86
N ILE A 230 -11.76 -0.81 -7.81
CA ILE A 230 -12.11 0.21 -8.83
C ILE A 230 -11.47 -0.14 -10.17
N VAL A 231 -10.18 -0.48 -10.19
CA VAL A 231 -9.47 -0.88 -11.42
C VAL A 231 -10.17 -2.08 -12.08
N GLY A 232 -10.45 -3.13 -11.30
CA GLY A 232 -11.11 -4.32 -11.81
C GLY A 232 -12.56 -4.09 -12.25
N HIS A 233 -13.27 -3.14 -11.62
CA HIS A 233 -14.65 -2.79 -12.01
C HIS A 233 -14.69 -1.97 -13.31
N ILE A 234 -13.79 -1.01 -13.48
CA ILE A 234 -13.80 -0.13 -14.66
C ILE A 234 -13.23 -0.86 -15.89
N PHE A 235 -12.09 -1.56 -15.75
CA PHE A 235 -11.33 -2.10 -16.88
C PHE A 235 -11.47 -3.62 -17.08
N GLY A 236 -12.11 -4.31 -16.14
CA GLY A 236 -12.19 -5.77 -16.15
C GLY A 236 -10.94 -6.44 -15.60
N THR A 237 -10.89 -7.78 -15.70
CA THR A 237 -9.83 -8.59 -15.07
C THR A 237 -8.65 -8.92 -15.96
N LYS A 238 -8.82 -8.88 -17.29
CA LYS A 238 -7.78 -9.30 -18.26
C LYS A 238 -6.42 -8.64 -18.00
N TYR A 239 -6.41 -7.32 -17.81
CA TYR A 239 -5.19 -6.54 -17.58
C TYR A 239 -5.11 -5.92 -16.18
N ILE A 240 -5.88 -6.45 -15.19
CA ILE A 240 -5.93 -5.86 -13.84
C ILE A 240 -4.56 -5.79 -13.19
N THR A 241 -3.72 -6.82 -13.33
CA THR A 241 -2.38 -6.85 -12.75
C THR A 241 -1.49 -5.75 -13.36
N LEU A 242 -1.55 -5.58 -14.67
CA LEU A 242 -0.79 -4.55 -15.37
C LEU A 242 -1.26 -3.14 -14.97
N LEU A 243 -2.55 -2.88 -15.01
CA LEU A 243 -3.13 -1.57 -14.72
C LEU A 243 -2.97 -1.20 -13.24
N TYR A 244 -3.24 -2.15 -12.33
CA TYR A 244 -2.98 -1.93 -10.92
C TYR A 244 -1.49 -1.74 -10.62
N GLY A 245 -0.60 -2.37 -11.41
CA GLY A 245 0.84 -2.15 -11.36
C GLY A 245 1.22 -0.68 -11.60
N PHE A 246 0.57 0.02 -12.54
CA PHE A 246 0.79 1.47 -12.76
C PHE A 246 0.26 2.32 -11.59
N VAL A 247 -0.89 1.97 -11.03
CA VAL A 247 -1.39 2.63 -9.81
C VAL A 247 -0.40 2.42 -8.66
N PHE A 248 0.14 1.21 -8.52
CA PHE A 248 1.14 0.90 -7.50
C PHE A 248 2.50 1.57 -7.76
N LEU A 249 2.89 1.79 -9.01
CA LEU A 249 4.08 2.59 -9.35
C LEU A 249 3.96 4.02 -8.82
N SER A 250 2.80 4.64 -8.94
CA SER A 250 2.54 5.96 -8.35
C SER A 250 2.69 5.95 -6.82
N HIS A 251 2.20 4.90 -6.16
CA HIS A 251 2.44 4.66 -4.73
C HIS A 251 3.94 4.60 -4.41
N GLN A 252 4.73 3.88 -5.20
CA GLN A 252 6.18 3.76 -4.97
C GLN A 252 6.91 5.10 -5.15
N ILE A 253 6.49 5.93 -6.11
CA ILE A 253 7.00 7.31 -6.26
C ILE A 253 6.65 8.12 -5.01
N GLY A 254 5.43 8.01 -4.50
CA GLY A 254 5.02 8.63 -3.24
C GLY A 254 5.86 8.14 -2.05
N SER A 255 6.11 6.83 -1.98
CA SER A 255 6.96 6.22 -0.94
C SER A 255 8.39 6.76 -0.98
N PHE A 256 8.98 6.83 -2.16
CA PHE A 256 10.31 7.42 -2.32
C PHE A 256 10.36 8.87 -1.81
N LEU A 257 9.41 9.69 -2.24
CA LEU A 257 9.38 11.10 -1.83
C LEU A 257 9.08 11.27 -0.33
N GLY A 258 8.20 10.45 0.24
CA GLY A 258 7.90 10.50 1.68
C GLY A 258 9.10 10.14 2.55
N ALA A 259 9.82 9.09 2.20
CA ALA A 259 11.04 8.70 2.91
C ALA A 259 12.17 9.73 2.71
N TYR A 260 12.43 10.13 1.46
CA TYR A 260 13.54 11.02 1.12
C TYR A 260 13.35 12.44 1.68
N LEU A 261 12.17 13.04 1.42
CA LEU A 261 11.91 14.41 1.87
C LEU A 261 11.75 14.50 3.39
N GLY A 262 11.25 13.45 4.05
CA GLY A 262 11.22 13.40 5.52
C GLY A 262 12.62 13.53 6.11
N GLY A 263 13.59 12.74 5.61
CA GLY A 263 14.99 12.86 6.03
C GLY A 263 15.61 14.22 5.66
N LEU A 264 15.39 14.68 4.43
CA LEU A 264 15.92 15.98 3.97
C LEU A 264 15.41 17.16 4.83
N PHE A 265 14.13 17.18 5.18
CA PHE A 265 13.59 18.23 6.05
C PHE A 265 14.17 18.17 7.45
N HIS A 266 14.36 16.97 8.00
CA HIS A 266 15.02 16.82 9.28
C HIS A 266 16.48 17.31 9.23
N ASP A 267 17.24 16.97 8.19
CA ASP A 267 18.63 17.40 8.03
C ASP A 267 18.76 18.93 7.87
N LEU A 268 17.80 19.55 7.16
CA LEU A 268 17.84 21.01 6.91
C LEU A 268 17.28 21.85 8.05
N TYR A 269 16.26 21.38 8.75
CA TYR A 269 15.50 22.18 9.72
C TYR A 269 15.55 21.62 11.15
N GLY A 270 16.16 20.45 11.36
CA GLY A 270 16.18 19.76 12.66
C GLY A 270 14.82 19.26 13.13
N SER A 271 13.82 19.17 12.23
CA SER A 271 12.45 18.77 12.55
C SER A 271 11.78 18.07 11.37
N LEU A 272 10.84 17.16 11.66
CA LEU A 272 9.97 16.51 10.70
C LEU A 272 8.67 17.29 10.43
N ASP A 273 8.45 18.44 11.03
CA ASP A 273 7.18 19.17 10.99
C ASP A 273 6.69 19.46 9.58
N TYR A 274 7.59 19.89 8.68
CA TYR A 274 7.23 20.13 7.29
C TYR A 274 6.71 18.87 6.57
N ALA A 275 7.32 17.71 6.84
CA ALA A 275 6.88 16.44 6.27
C ALA A 275 5.48 16.05 6.78
N TRP A 276 5.22 16.30 8.06
CA TRP A 276 3.90 16.06 8.67
C TRP A 276 2.84 17.01 8.11
N TYR A 277 3.12 18.31 7.98
CA TYR A 277 2.17 19.27 7.41
C TYR A 277 1.84 18.96 5.95
N ILE A 278 2.84 18.58 5.15
CA ILE A 278 2.61 18.10 3.78
C ILE A 278 1.73 16.86 3.80
N SER A 279 1.94 15.92 4.73
CA SER A 279 1.12 14.71 4.85
C SER A 279 -0.35 15.01 5.15
N ILE A 280 -0.61 15.99 6.02
CA ILE A 280 -1.98 16.46 6.31
C ILE A 280 -2.61 17.06 5.05
N ALA A 281 -1.89 17.93 4.33
CA ALA A 281 -2.38 18.53 3.09
C ALA A 281 -2.65 17.48 1.99
N LEU A 282 -1.75 16.50 1.85
CA LEU A 282 -1.92 15.39 0.94
C LEU A 282 -3.11 14.49 1.32
N SER A 283 -3.40 14.31 2.61
CA SER A 283 -4.60 13.59 3.07
C SER A 283 -5.88 14.25 2.56
N LEU A 284 -5.97 15.58 2.69
CA LEU A 284 -7.10 16.35 2.17
C LEU A 284 -7.19 16.26 0.65
N PHE A 285 -6.07 16.45 -0.04
CA PHE A 285 -5.99 16.28 -1.50
C PHE A 285 -6.48 14.91 -1.94
N ALA A 286 -5.98 13.83 -1.34
CA ALA A 286 -6.38 12.47 -1.68
C ALA A 286 -7.86 12.22 -1.36
N GLY A 287 -8.36 12.72 -0.23
CA GLY A 287 -9.78 12.63 0.11
C GLY A 287 -10.67 13.26 -0.96
N LEU A 288 -10.29 14.42 -1.47
CA LEU A 288 -11.07 15.16 -2.46
C LEU A 288 -10.94 14.58 -3.87
N ILE A 289 -9.73 14.19 -4.30
CA ILE A 289 -9.49 13.73 -5.68
C ILE A 289 -10.19 12.39 -5.98
N HIS A 290 -10.52 11.59 -4.96
CA HIS A 290 -11.28 10.36 -5.17
C HIS A 290 -12.77 10.59 -5.46
N LEU A 291 -13.36 11.72 -5.02
CA LEU A 291 -14.80 11.98 -5.15
C LEU A 291 -15.30 12.01 -6.61
N PRO A 292 -14.60 12.62 -7.59
CA PRO A 292 -15.05 12.68 -8.98
C PRO A 292 -14.92 11.33 -9.73
N ILE A 293 -14.31 10.30 -9.16
CA ILE A 293 -14.18 8.98 -9.80
C ILE A 293 -15.55 8.43 -10.16
N LYS A 294 -15.70 7.97 -11.40
CA LYS A 294 -16.90 7.29 -11.89
C LYS A 294 -16.67 5.78 -11.86
N GLU A 295 -17.34 5.10 -10.95
CA GLU A 295 -17.30 3.64 -10.82
C GLU A 295 -18.22 2.98 -11.86
N LYS A 296 -17.97 3.22 -13.16
CA LYS A 296 -18.74 2.63 -14.25
C LYS A 296 -17.79 1.83 -15.15
N ALA A 297 -18.16 0.58 -15.45
CA ALA A 297 -17.41 -0.25 -16.38
C ALA A 297 -17.36 0.41 -17.77
N ILE A 298 -16.24 0.27 -18.47
CA ILE A 298 -16.09 0.74 -19.85
C ILE A 298 -16.88 -0.22 -20.76
N GLU A 299 -17.85 0.34 -21.48
CA GLU A 299 -18.57 -0.36 -22.53
C GLU A 299 -17.65 -0.44 -23.76
N ARG A 300 -17.02 -1.60 -23.98
CA ARG A 300 -16.30 -1.87 -25.22
C ARG A 300 -17.28 -2.38 -26.26
N GLN A 301 -17.44 -1.64 -27.37
CA GLN A 301 -18.18 -2.16 -28.53
C GLN A 301 -17.51 -3.48 -28.93
N GLN A 302 -18.26 -4.57 -28.86
CA GLN A 302 -17.86 -5.80 -29.56
C GLN A 302 -17.79 -5.40 -31.02
N LEU A 303 -16.60 -5.39 -31.61
CA LEU A 303 -16.47 -5.36 -33.05
C LEU A 303 -17.19 -6.61 -33.53
N ALA A 304 -18.40 -6.42 -34.06
CA ALA A 304 -19.10 -7.41 -34.80
C ALA A 304 -18.13 -7.83 -35.93
N THR A 305 -17.59 -9.03 -35.82
CA THR A 305 -17.03 -9.71 -36.99
C THR A 305 -18.19 -9.81 -37.96
N SER A 306 -18.28 -8.83 -38.90
CA SER A 306 -19.04 -9.02 -40.12
C SER A 306 -18.47 -10.28 -40.76
N GLU A 307 -19.27 -11.32 -40.72
CA GLU A 307 -19.12 -12.46 -41.60
C GLU A 307 -19.06 -11.96 -43.05
N ILE A 308 -17.94 -12.19 -43.70
CA ILE A 308 -17.85 -12.31 -45.15
C ILE A 308 -17.21 -13.66 -45.44
#